data_d0398559209841361d448709b11526d0
#
_entry.id   d0398559209841361d448709b11526d0
#
_cell.length_a   1.000
_cell.length_b   1.000
_cell.length_c   1.000
_cell.angle_alpha   90.00
_cell.angle_beta   90.00
_cell.angle_gamma   90.00
#
_symmetry.space_group_name_H-M   'P 1'
#
loop_
_entity.id
_entity.type
_entity.pdbx_description
1 polymer ?
#
loop_
_entity_poly.entity_id
_entity_poly.type
_entity_poly.pdbx_seq_one_letter_code
_entity_poly.pdbx_strand_id
1 'polypeptide(L)'
;MIWGAAAVALATLGVGLILAFALRGLPTVRLQLTALAALAVCLPLVAVLLSGWVMFHMGDDVKILAVSAASATVAMIGGLVLARSIAGSIDSVRDASVALSHGDLTVRAPESGPAEVADMAASFNQMAENLEQLFDARRELVAWASHDLRTPLANMQAMLEALEDGLAEPADYLPALGDQVRGLTLLVDDLFELARIDAGALTLELHASALGDLVSSCLRGVAAEAVQRHISLDSDIDPGAVARFAPDKVERVLLNLLTNALRHTPSDGTVAVRVQPDRDAVRVTVEDTGEGLDEEAERRMFDRFWRCDPARSQRGAGLGLAIARGLVEAHGGRIWAENRPGGGARVSFTLPAA
;
A
#
# COMPACT_ATOMS: atom_id res chain seq x y z
N MET A 1 -3.34 -72.29 1.32
CA MET A 1 -4.14 -71.46 0.39
C MET A 1 -4.54 -70.10 1.03
N ILE A 2 -5.16 -70.10 2.21
CA ILE A 2 -5.59 -68.89 2.92
C ILE A 2 -4.42 -67.89 3.18
N TRP A 3 -3.23 -68.39 3.51
CA TRP A 3 -2.03 -67.58 3.76
C TRP A 3 -1.52 -66.79 2.55
N GLY A 4 -1.64 -67.35 1.34
CA GLY A 4 -1.24 -66.64 0.10
C GLY A 4 -2.16 -65.48 -0.23
N ALA A 5 -3.47 -65.64 -0.04
CA ALA A 5 -4.46 -64.58 -0.25
C ALA A 5 -4.28 -63.46 0.77
N ALA A 6 -4.03 -63.81 2.03
CA ALA A 6 -3.73 -62.82 3.09
C ALA A 6 -2.44 -62.04 2.82
N ALA A 7 -1.38 -62.72 2.33
CA ALA A 7 -0.11 -62.03 1.98
C ALA A 7 -0.28 -61.00 0.84
N VAL A 8 -1.02 -61.37 -0.22
CA VAL A 8 -1.30 -60.44 -1.35
C VAL A 8 -2.16 -59.26 -0.89
N ALA A 9 -3.19 -59.51 -0.08
CA ALA A 9 -4.06 -58.48 0.46
C ALA A 9 -3.25 -57.49 1.37
N LEU A 10 -2.40 -58.00 2.24
CA LEU A 10 -1.53 -57.18 3.10
C LEU A 10 -0.49 -56.38 2.30
N ALA A 11 0.12 -56.99 1.27
CA ALA A 11 1.05 -56.29 0.40
C ALA A 11 0.36 -55.18 -0.40
N THR A 12 -0.83 -55.43 -0.94
CA THR A 12 -1.64 -54.43 -1.65
C THR A 12 -2.04 -53.29 -0.73
N LEU A 13 -2.44 -53.58 0.49
CA LEU A 13 -2.79 -52.61 1.52
C LEU A 13 -1.58 -51.74 1.91
N GLY A 14 -0.42 -52.35 2.13
CA GLY A 14 0.82 -51.65 2.48
C GLY A 14 1.29 -50.74 1.36
N VAL A 15 1.40 -51.21 0.13
CA VAL A 15 1.79 -50.42 -1.05
C VAL A 15 0.79 -49.29 -1.29
N GLY A 16 -0.51 -49.56 -1.20
CA GLY A 16 -1.54 -48.55 -1.41
C GLY A 16 -1.52 -47.46 -0.36
N LEU A 17 -1.28 -47.77 0.93
CA LEU A 17 -1.14 -46.77 1.99
C LEU A 17 0.10 -45.87 1.78
N ILE A 18 1.22 -46.48 1.38
CA ILE A 18 2.45 -45.71 1.08
C ILE A 18 2.20 -44.73 -0.08
N LEU A 19 1.57 -45.20 -1.16
CA LEU A 19 1.23 -44.36 -2.32
C LEU A 19 0.22 -43.28 -1.93
N ALA A 20 -0.82 -43.59 -1.18
CA ALA A 20 -1.82 -42.63 -0.72
C ALA A 20 -1.20 -41.55 0.17
N PHE A 21 -0.21 -41.91 0.99
CA PHE A 21 0.53 -40.92 1.79
C PHE A 21 1.44 -40.05 0.92
N ALA A 22 2.08 -40.63 -0.10
CA ALA A 22 2.91 -39.88 -1.04
C ALA A 22 2.12 -38.84 -1.88
N LEU A 23 0.80 -39.06 -2.11
CA LEU A 23 -0.08 -38.13 -2.80
C LEU A 23 -0.15 -36.75 -2.11
N ARG A 24 0.06 -36.69 -0.80
CA ARG A 24 0.10 -35.42 -0.05
C ARG A 24 1.24 -34.51 -0.49
N GLY A 25 2.32 -35.06 -1.02
CA GLY A 25 3.48 -34.31 -1.53
C GLY A 25 3.28 -33.71 -2.93
N LEU A 26 2.16 -33.98 -3.60
CA LEU A 26 1.89 -33.39 -4.91
C LEU A 26 1.53 -31.91 -4.80
N PRO A 27 2.04 -31.06 -5.72
CA PRO A 27 1.99 -29.61 -5.57
C PRO A 27 0.60 -28.98 -5.75
N THR A 28 -0.33 -29.65 -6.46
CA THR A 28 -1.66 -29.07 -6.76
C THR A 28 -2.79 -29.98 -6.36
N VAL A 29 -3.96 -29.41 -5.98
CA VAL A 29 -5.19 -30.16 -5.67
C VAL A 29 -5.62 -31.01 -6.86
N ARG A 30 -5.52 -30.46 -8.09
CA ARG A 30 -5.87 -31.20 -9.31
C ARG A 30 -5.01 -32.45 -9.46
N LEU A 31 -3.70 -32.33 -9.24
CA LEU A 31 -2.77 -33.44 -9.34
C LEU A 31 -3.02 -34.47 -8.24
N GLN A 32 -3.33 -34.03 -7.03
CA GLN A 32 -3.69 -34.90 -5.90
C GLN A 32 -4.97 -35.69 -6.19
N LEU A 33 -6.01 -35.02 -6.69
CA LEU A 33 -7.29 -35.67 -7.01
C LEU A 33 -7.18 -36.61 -8.20
N THR A 34 -6.48 -36.24 -9.28
CA THR A 34 -6.27 -37.10 -10.43
C THR A 34 -5.41 -38.29 -10.09
N ALA A 35 -4.38 -38.16 -9.29
CA ALA A 35 -3.55 -39.25 -8.84
C ALA A 35 -4.29 -40.18 -7.87
N LEU A 36 -5.17 -39.64 -7.01
CA LEU A 36 -6.06 -40.46 -6.17
C LEU A 36 -7.05 -41.25 -6.99
N ALA A 37 -7.69 -40.63 -8.00
CA ALA A 37 -8.60 -41.31 -8.91
C ALA A 37 -7.88 -42.41 -9.71
N ALA A 38 -6.68 -42.14 -10.22
CA ALA A 38 -5.83 -43.11 -10.88
C ALA A 38 -5.46 -44.26 -9.93
N LEU A 39 -5.08 -44.00 -8.70
CA LEU A 39 -4.77 -44.99 -7.68
C LEU A 39 -5.99 -45.87 -7.38
N ALA A 40 -7.18 -45.28 -7.24
CA ALA A 40 -8.44 -46.00 -6.97
C ALA A 40 -8.85 -46.96 -8.10
N VAL A 41 -8.48 -46.68 -9.34
CA VAL A 41 -8.76 -47.52 -10.52
C VAL A 41 -7.61 -48.48 -10.81
N CYS A 42 -6.37 -47.98 -10.85
CA CYS A 42 -5.22 -48.81 -11.28
C CYS A 42 -4.82 -49.84 -10.23
N LEU A 43 -4.91 -49.52 -8.93
CA LEU A 43 -4.50 -50.46 -7.87
C LEU A 43 -5.35 -51.71 -7.84
N PRO A 44 -6.71 -51.68 -7.88
CA PRO A 44 -7.55 -52.86 -8.02
C PRO A 44 -7.29 -53.62 -9.32
N LEU A 45 -7.15 -52.89 -10.44
CA LEU A 45 -6.93 -53.48 -11.74
C LEU A 45 -5.63 -54.32 -11.79
N VAL A 46 -4.53 -53.73 -11.33
CA VAL A 46 -3.22 -54.41 -11.25
C VAL A 46 -3.29 -55.58 -10.28
N ALA A 47 -3.94 -55.41 -9.14
CA ALA A 47 -4.12 -56.47 -8.15
C ALA A 47 -4.94 -57.66 -8.71
N VAL A 48 -6.00 -57.37 -9.48
CA VAL A 48 -6.82 -58.40 -10.14
C VAL A 48 -6.04 -59.09 -11.26
N LEU A 49 -5.29 -58.34 -12.09
CA LEU A 49 -4.44 -58.89 -13.17
C LEU A 49 -3.33 -59.79 -12.60
N LEU A 50 -2.63 -59.36 -11.57
CA LEU A 50 -1.62 -60.14 -10.86
C LEU A 50 -2.20 -61.38 -10.24
N SER A 51 -3.38 -61.26 -9.60
CA SER A 51 -4.11 -62.41 -9.06
C SER A 51 -4.52 -63.37 -10.18
N GLY A 52 -5.04 -62.89 -11.31
CA GLY A 52 -5.40 -63.67 -12.48
C GLY A 52 -4.20 -64.44 -13.07
N TRP A 53 -3.03 -63.79 -13.17
CA TRP A 53 -1.80 -64.45 -13.66
C TRP A 53 -1.32 -65.56 -12.71
N VAL A 54 -1.40 -65.34 -11.40
CA VAL A 54 -1.11 -66.35 -10.37
C VAL A 54 -2.17 -67.44 -10.30
N MET A 55 -3.44 -67.11 -10.64
CA MET A 55 -4.64 -67.96 -10.48
C MET A 55 -4.95 -68.78 -11.69
N PHE A 56 -4.22 -68.67 -12.83
CA PHE A 56 -4.46 -69.54 -13.98
C PHE A 56 -4.40 -71.08 -13.64
N HIS A 57 -4.01 -71.39 -12.41
CA HIS A 57 -3.87 -72.70 -11.85
C HIS A 57 -4.83 -73.02 -10.66
N MET A 58 -5.70 -72.05 -10.22
CA MET A 58 -6.58 -72.34 -9.04
C MET A 58 -7.82 -71.42 -9.07
N GLY A 59 -8.95 -71.95 -9.24
CA GLY A 59 -10.26 -71.30 -9.15
C GLY A 59 -10.58 -70.84 -7.71
N ASP A 60 -10.55 -69.54 -7.45
CA ASP A 60 -10.86 -69.00 -6.12
C ASP A 60 -11.44 -67.58 -6.22
N ASP A 61 -12.76 -67.46 -6.29
CA ASP A 61 -13.53 -66.23 -6.23
C ASP A 61 -13.25 -65.43 -4.94
N VAL A 62 -12.89 -66.13 -3.86
CA VAL A 62 -12.57 -65.49 -2.53
C VAL A 62 -11.34 -64.64 -2.57
N LYS A 63 -10.33 -64.94 -3.41
CA LYS A 63 -9.10 -64.15 -3.51
C LYS A 63 -9.35 -62.84 -4.24
N ILE A 64 -10.15 -62.87 -5.29
CA ILE A 64 -10.56 -61.67 -6.04
C ILE A 64 -11.32 -60.73 -5.13
N LEU A 65 -12.25 -61.24 -4.33
CA LEU A 65 -13.03 -60.48 -3.36
C LEU A 65 -12.13 -59.83 -2.29
N ALA A 66 -11.17 -60.57 -1.73
CA ALA A 66 -10.24 -60.08 -0.71
C ALA A 66 -9.33 -58.95 -1.23
N VAL A 67 -8.77 -59.10 -2.45
CA VAL A 67 -7.92 -58.10 -3.08
C VAL A 67 -8.71 -56.86 -3.45
N SER A 68 -9.92 -57.01 -3.98
CA SER A 68 -10.81 -55.90 -4.31
C SER A 68 -11.23 -55.11 -3.07
N ALA A 69 -11.57 -55.81 -1.98
CA ALA A 69 -11.91 -55.19 -0.70
C ALA A 69 -10.71 -54.41 -0.08
N ALA A 70 -9.51 -55.02 -0.12
CA ALA A 70 -8.29 -54.34 0.35
C ALA A 70 -7.99 -53.05 -0.46
N SER A 71 -8.10 -53.13 -1.78
CA SER A 71 -7.86 -51.98 -2.68
C SER A 71 -8.90 -50.87 -2.47
N ALA A 72 -10.18 -51.21 -2.30
CA ALA A 72 -11.25 -50.28 -2.00
C ALA A 72 -11.00 -49.56 -0.64
N THR A 73 -10.56 -50.34 0.36
CA THR A 73 -10.24 -49.81 1.68
C THR A 73 -9.07 -48.79 1.61
N VAL A 74 -8.02 -49.11 0.85
CA VAL A 74 -6.89 -48.19 0.64
C VAL A 74 -7.34 -46.91 -0.05
N ALA A 75 -8.13 -47.01 -1.12
CA ALA A 75 -8.64 -45.84 -1.85
C ALA A 75 -9.51 -44.96 -0.94
N MET A 76 -10.36 -45.58 -0.10
CA MET A 76 -11.21 -44.88 0.85
C MET A 76 -10.38 -44.13 1.92
N ILE A 77 -9.39 -44.83 2.52
CA ILE A 77 -8.50 -44.21 3.53
C ILE A 77 -7.68 -43.09 2.90
N GLY A 78 -7.09 -43.29 1.72
CA GLY A 78 -6.34 -42.28 0.98
C GLY A 78 -7.18 -41.04 0.66
N GLY A 79 -8.41 -41.25 0.19
CA GLY A 79 -9.38 -40.21 -0.08
C GLY A 79 -9.75 -39.40 1.16
N LEU A 80 -10.01 -40.09 2.29
CA LEU A 80 -10.35 -39.43 3.56
C LEU A 80 -9.19 -38.63 4.12
N VAL A 81 -7.99 -39.17 4.03
CA VAL A 81 -6.75 -38.50 4.48
C VAL A 81 -6.47 -37.23 3.64
N LEU A 82 -6.63 -37.32 2.32
CA LEU A 82 -6.45 -36.20 1.41
C LEU A 82 -7.54 -35.14 1.62
N ALA A 83 -8.80 -35.56 1.70
CA ALA A 83 -9.92 -34.66 1.96
C ALA A 83 -9.75 -33.87 3.26
N ARG A 84 -9.31 -34.54 4.34
CA ARG A 84 -9.02 -33.85 5.62
C ARG A 84 -7.86 -32.90 5.53
N SER A 85 -6.83 -33.24 4.76
CA SER A 85 -5.66 -32.34 4.57
C SER A 85 -6.06 -31.05 3.84
N ILE A 86 -6.85 -31.18 2.76
CA ILE A 86 -7.33 -30.04 1.98
C ILE A 86 -8.32 -29.21 2.82
N ALA A 87 -9.28 -29.87 3.47
CA ALA A 87 -10.27 -29.22 4.32
C ALA A 87 -9.60 -28.42 5.46
N GLY A 88 -8.59 -29.01 6.12
CA GLY A 88 -7.86 -28.33 7.18
C GLY A 88 -7.13 -27.06 6.71
N SER A 89 -6.56 -27.09 5.51
CA SER A 89 -5.92 -25.89 4.92
C SER A 89 -6.96 -24.80 4.57
N ILE A 90 -8.13 -25.19 4.09
CA ILE A 90 -9.23 -24.25 3.82
C ILE A 90 -9.81 -23.68 5.12
N ASP A 91 -10.01 -24.53 6.12
CA ASP A 91 -10.50 -24.09 7.44
C ASP A 91 -9.56 -23.09 8.09
N SER A 92 -8.25 -23.23 7.96
CA SER A 92 -7.29 -22.25 8.49
C SER A 92 -7.41 -20.88 7.82
N VAL A 93 -7.65 -20.81 6.50
CA VAL A 93 -7.90 -19.54 5.80
C VAL A 93 -9.25 -18.94 6.22
N ARG A 94 -10.29 -19.79 6.38
CA ARG A 94 -11.58 -19.34 6.88
C ARG A 94 -11.48 -18.76 8.29
N ASP A 95 -10.79 -19.44 9.19
CA ASP A 95 -10.65 -19.00 10.59
C ASP A 95 -9.84 -17.70 10.68
N ALA A 96 -8.79 -17.54 9.85
CA ALA A 96 -8.08 -16.29 9.70
C ALA A 96 -8.99 -15.16 9.16
N SER A 97 -9.85 -15.46 8.18
CA SER A 97 -10.83 -14.52 7.64
C SER A 97 -11.87 -14.09 8.69
N VAL A 98 -12.32 -15.00 9.52
CA VAL A 98 -13.23 -14.70 10.65
C VAL A 98 -12.54 -13.82 11.69
N ALA A 99 -11.29 -14.12 12.07
CA ALA A 99 -10.52 -13.30 13.01
C ALA A 99 -10.32 -11.88 12.46
N LEU A 100 -9.98 -11.74 11.17
CA LEU A 100 -9.84 -10.44 10.50
C LEU A 100 -11.17 -9.66 10.55
N SER A 101 -12.29 -10.31 10.31
CA SER A 101 -13.63 -9.68 10.36
C SER A 101 -14.01 -9.19 11.76
N HIS A 102 -13.45 -9.77 12.82
CA HIS A 102 -13.60 -9.32 14.19
C HIS A 102 -12.58 -8.25 14.62
N GLY A 103 -11.75 -7.78 13.68
CA GLY A 103 -10.82 -6.67 13.89
C GLY A 103 -9.40 -7.08 14.28
N ASP A 104 -9.06 -8.36 14.26
CA ASP A 104 -7.66 -8.81 14.39
C ASP A 104 -6.95 -8.66 13.05
N LEU A 105 -6.35 -7.50 12.84
CA LEU A 105 -5.65 -7.16 11.60
C LEU A 105 -4.28 -7.84 11.49
N THR A 106 -3.78 -8.41 12.60
CA THR A 106 -2.45 -9.05 12.63
C THR A 106 -2.49 -10.51 12.21
N VAL A 107 -3.69 -11.08 12.10
CA VAL A 107 -3.87 -12.48 11.70
C VAL A 107 -3.36 -12.74 10.28
N ARG A 108 -2.71 -13.89 10.11
CA ARG A 108 -2.26 -14.37 8.80
C ARG A 108 -2.66 -15.83 8.63
N ALA A 109 -3.09 -16.19 7.44
CA ALA A 109 -3.37 -17.57 7.07
C ALA A 109 -2.06 -18.31 6.76
N PRO A 110 -1.88 -19.55 7.21
CA PRO A 110 -0.69 -20.34 6.86
C PRO A 110 -0.68 -20.66 5.36
N GLU A 111 0.41 -20.35 4.68
CA GLU A 111 0.63 -20.66 3.26
C GLU A 111 1.09 -22.11 3.10
N SER A 112 0.21 -23.05 3.46
CA SER A 112 0.51 -24.47 3.49
C SER A 112 -0.58 -25.28 2.79
N GLY A 113 -0.19 -26.47 2.27
CA GLY A 113 -1.09 -27.35 1.54
C GLY A 113 -0.87 -27.32 0.03
N PRO A 114 -1.88 -27.70 -0.77
CA PRO A 114 -1.82 -27.60 -2.23
C PRO A 114 -1.65 -26.17 -2.73
N ALA A 115 -1.00 -26.01 -3.89
CA ALA A 115 -0.64 -24.70 -4.43
C ALA A 115 -1.83 -23.74 -4.53
N GLU A 116 -3.00 -24.24 -4.94
CA GLU A 116 -4.19 -23.40 -5.08
C GLU A 116 -4.69 -22.85 -3.74
N VAL A 117 -4.50 -23.58 -2.64
CA VAL A 117 -4.86 -23.11 -1.30
C VAL A 117 -3.79 -22.20 -0.73
N ALA A 118 -2.51 -22.46 -1.00
CA ALA A 118 -1.41 -21.61 -0.63
C ALA A 118 -1.49 -20.23 -1.34
N ASP A 119 -1.83 -20.21 -2.64
CA ASP A 119 -2.05 -18.98 -3.41
C ASP A 119 -3.25 -18.17 -2.85
N MET A 120 -4.31 -18.86 -2.44
CA MET A 120 -5.45 -18.21 -1.78
C MET A 120 -5.05 -17.61 -0.43
N ALA A 121 -4.26 -18.32 0.39
CA ALA A 121 -3.74 -17.84 1.65
C ALA A 121 -2.81 -16.63 1.46
N ALA A 122 -1.92 -16.64 0.46
CA ALA A 122 -1.06 -15.52 0.12
C ALA A 122 -1.87 -14.28 -0.30
N SER A 123 -2.89 -14.47 -1.13
CA SER A 123 -3.81 -13.38 -1.53
C SER A 123 -4.58 -12.80 -0.34
N PHE A 124 -5.03 -13.66 0.57
CA PHE A 124 -5.64 -13.23 1.83
C PHE A 124 -4.67 -12.45 2.71
N ASN A 125 -3.43 -12.93 2.87
CA ASN A 125 -2.39 -12.27 3.66
C ASN A 125 -2.06 -10.88 3.11
N GLN A 126 -1.96 -10.74 1.78
CA GLN A 126 -1.76 -9.45 1.14
C GLN A 126 -2.92 -8.48 1.39
N MET A 127 -4.16 -8.97 1.34
CA MET A 127 -5.34 -8.16 1.68
C MET A 127 -5.34 -7.75 3.15
N ALA A 128 -5.00 -8.66 4.08
CA ALA A 128 -4.90 -8.38 5.50
C ALA A 128 -3.82 -7.33 5.81
N GLU A 129 -2.67 -7.41 5.15
CA GLU A 129 -1.59 -6.44 5.27
C GLU A 129 -2.02 -5.05 4.77
N ASN A 130 -2.68 -4.97 3.61
CA ASN A 130 -3.19 -3.71 3.08
C ASN A 130 -4.22 -3.06 4.03
N LEU A 131 -5.09 -3.88 4.65
CA LEU A 131 -6.05 -3.41 5.66
C LEU A 131 -5.34 -2.90 6.91
N GLU A 132 -4.36 -3.64 7.44
CA GLU A 132 -3.58 -3.23 8.61
C GLU A 132 -2.91 -1.87 8.37
N GLN A 133 -2.22 -1.70 7.24
CA GLN A 133 -1.59 -0.44 6.83
C GLN A 133 -2.61 0.71 6.73
N LEU A 134 -3.79 0.46 6.17
CA LEU A 134 -4.85 1.46 6.07
C LEU A 134 -5.37 1.90 7.45
N PHE A 135 -5.59 0.94 8.35
CA PHE A 135 -6.05 1.24 9.72
C PHE A 135 -5.00 1.97 10.54
N ASP A 136 -3.72 1.60 10.40
CA ASP A 136 -2.63 2.26 11.10
C ASP A 136 -2.43 3.69 10.59
N ALA A 137 -2.44 3.90 9.28
CA ALA A 137 -2.42 5.24 8.68
C ALA A 137 -3.60 6.11 9.16
N ARG A 138 -4.81 5.52 9.28
CA ARG A 138 -5.97 6.23 9.82
C ARG A 138 -5.82 6.59 11.30
N ARG A 139 -5.29 5.67 12.12
CA ARG A 139 -5.04 5.93 13.55
C ARG A 139 -4.04 7.04 13.75
N GLU A 140 -2.94 7.00 12.99
CA GLU A 140 -1.90 8.01 13.02
C GLU A 140 -2.46 9.38 12.62
N LEU A 141 -3.25 9.44 11.55
CA LEU A 141 -3.93 10.65 11.09
C LEU A 141 -4.84 11.26 12.17
N VAL A 142 -5.65 10.45 12.84
CA VAL A 142 -6.56 10.93 13.91
C VAL A 142 -5.77 11.41 15.12
N ALA A 143 -4.74 10.67 15.54
CA ALA A 143 -3.90 11.04 16.68
C ALA A 143 -3.17 12.36 16.42
N TRP A 144 -2.59 12.50 15.25
CA TRP A 144 -1.87 13.69 14.81
C TRP A 144 -2.82 14.90 14.69
N ALA A 145 -3.95 14.75 13.98
CA ALA A 145 -4.95 15.81 13.84
C ALA A 145 -5.42 16.33 15.21
N SER A 146 -5.65 15.42 16.16
CA SER A 146 -6.06 15.78 17.52
C SER A 146 -4.99 16.59 18.25
N HIS A 147 -3.71 16.26 18.07
CA HIS A 147 -2.59 16.97 18.68
C HIS A 147 -2.42 18.36 18.07
N ASP A 148 -2.36 18.44 16.74
CA ASP A 148 -2.03 19.68 16.03
C ASP A 148 -3.20 20.68 15.93
N LEU A 149 -4.44 20.20 16.09
CA LEU A 149 -5.61 21.07 16.30
C LEU A 149 -5.68 21.62 17.73
N ARG A 150 -5.25 20.87 18.75
CA ARG A 150 -5.33 21.27 20.14
C ARG A 150 -4.43 22.47 20.45
N THR A 151 -3.22 22.51 19.87
CA THR A 151 -2.23 23.56 20.13
C THR A 151 -2.72 24.96 19.72
N PRO A 152 -3.20 25.22 18.47
CA PRO A 152 -3.73 26.53 18.10
C PRO A 152 -5.00 26.88 18.87
N LEU A 153 -5.86 25.90 19.19
CA LEU A 153 -7.05 26.12 20.02
C LEU A 153 -6.69 26.59 21.42
N ALA A 154 -5.72 25.94 22.08
CA ALA A 154 -5.25 26.33 23.40
C ALA A 154 -4.61 27.75 23.38
N ASN A 155 -3.85 28.07 22.32
CA ASN A 155 -3.30 29.40 22.16
C ASN A 155 -4.38 30.47 21.98
N MET A 156 -5.39 30.21 21.13
CA MET A 156 -6.51 31.13 20.95
C MET A 156 -7.29 31.32 22.25
N GLN A 157 -7.51 30.25 23.00
CA GLN A 157 -8.20 30.30 24.30
C GLN A 157 -7.42 31.16 25.31
N ALA A 158 -6.11 30.98 25.43
CA ALA A 158 -5.26 31.78 26.30
C ALA A 158 -5.24 33.26 25.89
N MET A 159 -5.24 33.55 24.57
CA MET A 159 -5.33 34.93 24.06
C MET A 159 -6.68 35.58 24.40
N LEU A 160 -7.79 34.82 24.30
CA LEU A 160 -9.11 35.31 24.66
C LEU A 160 -9.22 35.57 26.18
N GLU A 161 -8.73 34.65 27.01
CA GLU A 161 -8.70 34.80 28.47
C GLU A 161 -7.89 36.06 28.88
N ALA A 162 -6.72 36.28 28.23
CA ALA A 162 -5.92 37.50 28.50
C ALA A 162 -6.64 38.78 28.10
N LEU A 163 -7.43 38.78 27.03
CA LEU A 163 -8.27 39.92 26.63
C LEU A 163 -9.45 40.15 27.61
N GLU A 164 -10.10 39.07 28.04
CA GLU A 164 -11.23 39.15 29.01
C GLU A 164 -10.78 39.68 30.40
N ASP A 165 -9.59 39.23 30.82
CA ASP A 165 -9.01 39.67 32.12
C ASP A 165 -8.39 41.08 32.04
N GLY A 166 -8.39 41.71 30.86
CA GLY A 166 -7.80 43.05 30.67
C GLY A 166 -6.26 43.07 30.78
N LEU A 167 -5.63 41.92 30.61
CA LEU A 167 -4.17 41.73 30.65
C LEU A 167 -3.49 42.07 29.30
N ALA A 168 -4.27 42.21 28.23
CA ALA A 168 -3.79 42.50 26.89
C ALA A 168 -4.71 43.46 26.14
N GLU A 169 -4.12 44.25 25.26
CA GLU A 169 -4.88 45.17 24.41
C GLU A 169 -5.43 44.43 23.18
N PRO A 170 -6.68 44.69 22.77
CA PRO A 170 -7.28 44.04 21.60
C PRO A 170 -6.47 44.27 20.32
N ALA A 171 -5.82 45.39 20.16
CA ALA A 171 -5.00 45.74 18.99
C ALA A 171 -3.80 44.80 18.79
N ASP A 172 -3.26 44.25 19.87
CA ASP A 172 -2.10 43.35 19.83
C ASP A 172 -2.49 41.91 19.56
N TYR A 173 -3.63 41.47 20.09
CA TYR A 173 -4.03 40.05 20.06
C TYR A 173 -5.00 39.70 18.92
N LEU A 174 -5.86 40.63 18.44
CA LEU A 174 -6.78 40.35 17.34
C LEU A 174 -6.11 39.92 16.03
N PRO A 175 -4.97 40.54 15.61
CA PRO A 175 -4.26 40.06 14.44
C PRO A 175 -3.71 38.64 14.64
N ALA A 176 -3.13 38.34 15.80
CA ALA A 176 -2.61 37.00 16.13
C ALA A 176 -3.69 35.94 16.18
N LEU A 177 -4.88 36.25 16.77
CA LEU A 177 -6.06 35.38 16.72
C LEU A 177 -6.49 35.12 15.27
N GLY A 178 -6.53 36.15 14.44
CA GLY A 178 -6.84 36.01 13.02
C GLY A 178 -5.86 35.09 12.30
N ASP A 179 -4.55 35.16 12.61
CA ASP A 179 -3.53 34.27 12.05
C ASP A 179 -3.72 32.82 12.52
N GLN A 180 -4.08 32.60 13.80
CA GLN A 180 -4.38 31.26 14.31
C GLN A 180 -5.59 30.65 13.63
N VAL A 181 -6.68 31.41 13.44
CA VAL A 181 -7.88 30.93 12.74
C VAL A 181 -7.55 30.57 11.29
N ARG A 182 -6.79 31.41 10.57
CA ARG A 182 -6.35 31.11 9.19
C ARG A 182 -5.52 29.84 9.14
N GLY A 183 -4.54 29.67 10.04
CA GLY A 183 -3.73 28.48 10.14
C GLY A 183 -4.54 27.21 10.40
N LEU A 184 -5.54 27.30 11.30
CA LEU A 184 -6.45 26.19 11.60
C LEU A 184 -7.30 25.82 10.39
N THR A 185 -7.82 26.79 9.66
CA THR A 185 -8.60 26.54 8.43
C THR A 185 -7.78 25.80 7.39
N LEU A 186 -6.54 26.26 7.12
CA LEU A 186 -5.64 25.58 6.18
C LEU A 186 -5.34 24.13 6.60
N LEU A 187 -5.16 23.90 7.91
CA LEU A 187 -4.89 22.56 8.43
C LEU A 187 -6.09 21.62 8.24
N VAL A 188 -7.31 22.13 8.48
CA VAL A 188 -8.54 21.37 8.24
C VAL A 188 -8.72 21.07 6.74
N ASP A 189 -8.46 22.04 5.86
CA ASP A 189 -8.54 21.86 4.41
C ASP A 189 -7.49 20.85 3.91
N ASP A 190 -6.28 20.87 4.48
CA ASP A 190 -5.23 19.89 4.20
C ASP A 190 -5.65 18.46 4.61
N LEU A 191 -6.28 18.33 5.78
CA LEU A 191 -6.76 17.06 6.29
C LEU A 191 -7.88 16.47 5.39
N PHE A 192 -8.85 17.30 4.98
CA PHE A 192 -9.90 16.88 4.07
C PHE A 192 -9.36 16.46 2.70
N GLU A 193 -8.40 17.21 2.16
CA GLU A 193 -7.78 16.86 0.87
C GLU A 193 -7.03 15.54 0.96
N LEU A 194 -6.24 15.33 2.03
CA LEU A 194 -5.54 14.07 2.26
C LEU A 194 -6.52 12.90 2.40
N ALA A 195 -7.61 13.08 3.14
CA ALA A 195 -8.65 12.04 3.29
C ALA A 195 -9.31 11.69 1.95
N ARG A 196 -9.51 12.67 1.04
CA ARG A 196 -10.04 12.42 -0.32
C ARG A 196 -9.04 11.69 -1.21
N ILE A 197 -7.75 12.04 -1.12
CA ILE A 197 -6.67 11.34 -1.82
C ILE A 197 -6.64 9.88 -1.38
N ASP A 198 -6.64 9.62 -0.08
CA ASP A 198 -6.57 8.27 0.50
C ASP A 198 -7.77 7.38 0.16
N ALA A 199 -8.95 7.97 0.12
CA ALA A 199 -10.16 7.27 -0.28
C ALA A 199 -10.24 6.98 -1.77
N GLY A 200 -9.29 7.47 -2.60
CA GLY A 200 -9.40 7.42 -4.06
C GLY A 200 -10.61 8.20 -4.60
N ALA A 201 -11.17 9.10 -3.78
CA ALA A 201 -12.39 9.85 -4.08
C ALA A 201 -12.10 11.22 -4.73
N LEU A 202 -10.85 11.45 -5.12
CA LEU A 202 -10.46 12.68 -5.78
C LEU A 202 -10.97 12.69 -7.23
N THR A 203 -11.95 13.53 -7.51
CA THR A 203 -12.42 13.76 -8.88
C THR A 203 -11.62 14.90 -9.49
N LEU A 204 -10.89 14.62 -10.57
CA LEU A 204 -10.09 15.61 -11.30
C LEU A 204 -10.78 16.00 -12.60
N GLU A 205 -11.01 17.28 -12.76
CA GLU A 205 -11.44 17.85 -14.05
C GLU A 205 -10.20 18.25 -14.85
N LEU A 206 -9.70 17.31 -15.67
CA LEU A 206 -8.47 17.49 -16.43
C LEU A 206 -8.70 18.30 -17.69
N HIS A 207 -8.02 19.42 -17.82
CA HIS A 207 -8.01 20.28 -19.00
C HIS A 207 -6.62 20.37 -19.60
N ALA A 208 -6.53 20.44 -20.92
CA ALA A 208 -5.28 20.74 -21.61
C ALA A 208 -4.99 22.25 -21.47
N SER A 209 -3.91 22.60 -20.76
CA SER A 209 -3.57 24.01 -20.50
C SER A 209 -2.06 24.21 -20.48
N ALA A 210 -1.62 25.42 -20.79
CA ALA A 210 -0.24 25.85 -20.64
C ALA A 210 0.09 26.00 -19.14
N LEU A 211 1.15 25.34 -18.67
CA LEU A 211 1.60 25.43 -17.27
C LEU A 211 2.23 26.80 -16.93
N GLY A 212 2.72 27.52 -17.94
CA GLY A 212 3.41 28.78 -17.75
C GLY A 212 2.59 29.86 -17.05
N ASP A 213 1.31 30.00 -17.42
CA ASP A 213 0.41 30.98 -16.81
C ASP A 213 0.15 30.67 -15.35
N LEU A 214 -0.06 29.37 -15.03
CA LEU A 214 -0.28 28.92 -13.67
C LEU A 214 0.97 29.14 -12.79
N VAL A 215 2.15 28.74 -13.27
CA VAL A 215 3.42 28.95 -12.57
C VAL A 215 3.66 30.45 -12.33
N SER A 216 3.43 31.29 -13.34
CA SER A 216 3.58 32.73 -13.20
C SER A 216 2.61 33.32 -12.18
N SER A 217 1.39 32.78 -12.09
CA SER A 217 0.41 33.17 -11.06
C SER A 217 0.87 32.78 -9.66
N CYS A 218 1.34 31.54 -9.48
CA CYS A 218 1.87 31.07 -8.20
C CYS A 218 3.08 31.89 -7.73
N LEU A 219 4.02 32.20 -8.64
CA LEU A 219 5.17 33.03 -8.32
C LEU A 219 4.77 34.45 -7.86
N ARG A 220 3.78 35.09 -8.52
CA ARG A 220 3.21 36.35 -8.06
C ARG A 220 2.57 36.21 -6.67
N GLY A 221 1.90 35.10 -6.39
CA GLY A 221 1.28 34.83 -5.09
C GLY A 221 2.29 34.80 -3.93
N VAL A 222 3.49 34.27 -4.16
CA VAL A 222 4.52 34.16 -3.13
C VAL A 222 5.55 35.33 -3.15
N ALA A 223 5.44 36.28 -4.11
CA ALA A 223 6.41 37.35 -4.28
C ALA A 223 6.57 38.26 -3.05
N ALA A 224 5.48 38.57 -2.37
CA ALA A 224 5.51 39.40 -1.16
C ALA A 224 6.30 38.72 -0.01
N GLU A 225 6.14 37.42 0.17
CA GLU A 225 6.89 36.63 1.16
C GLU A 225 8.37 36.54 0.78
N ALA A 226 8.66 36.29 -0.50
CA ALA A 226 10.04 36.26 -1.00
C ALA A 226 10.78 37.60 -0.75
N VAL A 227 10.14 38.72 -1.06
CA VAL A 227 10.70 40.07 -0.79
C VAL A 227 10.93 40.28 0.71
N GLN A 228 9.99 39.91 1.56
CA GLN A 228 10.13 40.02 3.02
C GLN A 228 11.30 39.21 3.56
N ARG A 229 11.61 38.08 2.93
CA ARG A 229 12.72 37.17 3.29
C ARG A 229 14.02 37.48 2.57
N HIS A 230 14.06 38.49 1.67
CA HIS A 230 15.19 38.84 0.81
C HIS A 230 15.61 37.65 -0.11
N ILE A 231 14.64 36.92 -0.64
CA ILE A 231 14.87 35.75 -1.54
C ILE A 231 14.54 36.19 -2.96
N SER A 232 15.42 35.86 -3.91
CA SER A 232 15.18 36.07 -5.34
C SER A 232 14.33 34.97 -5.92
N LEU A 233 13.31 35.35 -6.72
CA LEU A 233 12.50 34.39 -7.50
C LEU A 233 12.95 34.43 -8.96
N ASP A 234 13.18 33.24 -9.54
CA ASP A 234 13.54 33.07 -10.95
C ASP A 234 12.64 32.07 -11.63
N SER A 235 12.47 32.18 -12.95
CA SER A 235 11.65 31.23 -13.72
C SER A 235 12.18 31.03 -15.13
N ASP A 236 12.19 29.76 -15.56
CA ASP A 236 12.54 29.33 -16.92
C ASP A 236 11.43 28.39 -17.43
N ILE A 237 10.53 28.97 -18.23
CA ILE A 237 9.28 28.31 -18.65
C ILE A 237 9.30 28.15 -20.17
N ASP A 238 9.30 26.89 -20.62
CA ASP A 238 9.11 26.59 -22.04
C ASP A 238 7.66 26.90 -22.46
N PRO A 239 7.45 27.80 -23.44
CA PRO A 239 6.10 28.16 -23.90
C PRO A 239 5.32 26.98 -24.51
N GLY A 240 6.01 25.92 -24.94
CA GLY A 240 5.41 24.71 -25.50
C GLY A 240 4.96 23.69 -24.45
N ALA A 241 5.17 23.96 -23.17
CA ALA A 241 4.83 23.04 -22.09
C ALA A 241 3.32 23.02 -21.82
N VAL A 242 2.59 22.20 -22.56
CA VAL A 242 1.14 21.97 -22.42
C VAL A 242 0.90 20.59 -21.80
N ALA A 243 0.16 20.56 -20.70
CA ALA A 243 -0.16 19.32 -19.98
C ALA A 243 -1.67 19.19 -19.73
N ARG A 244 -2.12 17.98 -19.42
CA ARG A 244 -3.50 17.72 -18.98
C ARG A 244 -3.53 17.69 -17.45
N PHE A 245 -4.19 18.66 -16.84
CA PHE A 245 -4.26 18.78 -15.39
C PHE A 245 -5.51 19.52 -14.89
N ALA A 246 -5.80 19.40 -13.60
CA ALA A 246 -6.80 20.20 -12.88
C ALA A 246 -6.09 21.45 -12.30
N PRO A 247 -6.40 22.67 -12.78
CA PRO A 247 -5.64 23.86 -12.43
C PRO A 247 -5.57 24.16 -10.93
N ASP A 248 -6.68 24.03 -10.22
CA ASP A 248 -6.77 24.24 -8.77
C ASP A 248 -5.88 23.27 -7.97
N LYS A 249 -5.75 22.03 -8.45
CA LYS A 249 -4.93 21.01 -7.80
C LYS A 249 -3.45 21.21 -8.06
N VAL A 250 -3.08 21.53 -9.30
CA VAL A 250 -1.67 21.80 -9.63
C VAL A 250 -1.20 23.12 -9.03
N GLU A 251 -2.07 24.14 -8.92
CA GLU A 251 -1.78 25.36 -8.16
C GLU A 251 -1.40 25.03 -6.71
N ARG A 252 -2.17 24.16 -6.04
CA ARG A 252 -1.88 23.70 -4.69
C ARG A 252 -0.54 22.96 -4.59
N VAL A 253 -0.21 22.11 -5.57
CA VAL A 253 1.11 21.45 -5.65
C VAL A 253 2.22 22.49 -5.71
N LEU A 254 2.12 23.46 -6.64
CA LEU A 254 3.10 24.52 -6.83
C LEU A 254 3.27 25.36 -5.57
N LEU A 255 2.18 25.79 -4.93
CA LEU A 255 2.23 26.59 -3.71
C LEU A 255 2.88 25.82 -2.56
N ASN A 256 2.60 24.53 -2.40
CA ASN A 256 3.24 23.68 -1.41
C ASN A 256 4.76 23.58 -1.64
N LEU A 257 5.20 23.41 -2.89
CA LEU A 257 6.62 23.34 -3.22
C LEU A 257 7.31 24.70 -3.06
N LEU A 258 6.68 25.78 -3.52
CA LEU A 258 7.24 27.14 -3.43
C LEU A 258 7.36 27.61 -1.98
N THR A 259 6.33 27.43 -1.17
CA THR A 259 6.37 27.81 0.26
C THR A 259 7.39 26.98 1.03
N ASN A 260 7.53 25.70 0.68
CA ASN A 260 8.59 24.87 1.25
C ASN A 260 9.99 25.36 0.85
N ALA A 261 10.22 25.63 -0.43
CA ALA A 261 11.50 26.18 -0.92
C ALA A 261 11.84 27.51 -0.24
N LEU A 262 10.90 28.46 -0.17
CA LEU A 262 11.09 29.74 0.52
C LEU A 262 11.41 29.57 2.01
N ARG A 263 10.86 28.57 2.67
CA ARG A 263 11.13 28.29 4.10
C ARG A 263 12.57 27.84 4.34
N HIS A 264 13.12 27.04 3.44
CA HIS A 264 14.45 26.45 3.58
C HIS A 264 15.56 27.26 2.90
N THR A 265 15.20 28.29 2.15
CA THR A 265 16.16 29.20 1.51
C THR A 265 16.62 30.29 2.51
N PRO A 266 17.92 30.49 2.70
CA PRO A 266 18.43 31.59 3.52
C PRO A 266 18.17 32.95 2.87
N SER A 267 18.32 34.04 3.65
CA SER A 267 18.35 35.41 3.13
C SER A 267 19.43 35.55 2.05
N ASP A 268 19.13 36.29 0.99
CA ASP A 268 19.96 36.45 -0.21
C ASP A 268 20.08 35.18 -1.09
N GLY A 269 19.27 34.15 -0.80
CA GLY A 269 19.15 32.95 -1.64
C GLY A 269 18.23 33.14 -2.84
N THR A 270 18.07 32.05 -3.60
CA THR A 270 17.24 32.02 -4.82
C THR A 270 16.31 30.80 -4.82
N VAL A 271 15.07 31.02 -5.22
CA VAL A 271 14.12 29.95 -5.58
C VAL A 271 13.80 30.06 -7.07
N ALA A 272 14.04 29.00 -7.83
CA ALA A 272 13.83 28.97 -9.27
C ALA A 272 12.80 27.91 -9.66
N VAL A 273 11.92 28.23 -10.61
CA VAL A 273 10.97 27.29 -11.18
C VAL A 273 11.29 27.06 -12.66
N ARG A 274 11.43 25.78 -13.05
CA ARG A 274 11.63 25.42 -14.45
C ARG A 274 10.48 24.55 -14.93
N VAL A 275 10.02 24.80 -16.14
CA VAL A 275 8.97 24.02 -16.81
C VAL A 275 9.48 23.62 -18.19
N GLN A 276 9.59 22.31 -18.41
CA GLN A 276 10.18 21.79 -19.65
C GLN A 276 9.40 20.55 -20.14
N PRO A 277 9.23 20.38 -21.45
CA PRO A 277 8.72 19.13 -22.02
C PRO A 277 9.69 17.95 -21.70
N ASP A 278 9.13 16.79 -21.37
CA ASP A 278 9.89 15.57 -21.07
C ASP A 278 9.20 14.35 -21.70
N ARG A 279 9.51 14.06 -22.96
CA ARG A 279 8.87 13.00 -23.79
C ARG A 279 7.35 13.13 -23.79
N ASP A 280 6.64 12.19 -23.12
CA ASP A 280 5.16 12.16 -23.06
C ASP A 280 4.60 12.90 -21.83
N ALA A 281 5.42 13.72 -21.19
CA ALA A 281 5.07 14.46 -19.97
C ALA A 281 5.62 15.90 -20.03
N VAL A 282 5.16 16.73 -19.11
CA VAL A 282 5.75 18.02 -18.81
C VAL A 282 6.35 17.93 -17.41
N ARG A 283 7.62 18.30 -17.29
CA ARG A 283 8.34 18.35 -16.01
C ARG A 283 8.31 19.75 -15.46
N VAL A 284 7.92 19.85 -14.20
CA VAL A 284 8.03 21.07 -13.41
C VAL A 284 9.06 20.82 -12.29
N THR A 285 9.99 21.74 -12.14
CA THR A 285 11.08 21.66 -11.16
C THR A 285 11.12 22.94 -10.33
N VAL A 286 11.10 22.81 -9.01
CA VAL A 286 11.33 23.88 -8.06
C VAL A 286 12.70 23.65 -7.41
N GLU A 287 13.61 24.62 -7.57
CA GLU A 287 14.97 24.57 -7.02
C GLU A 287 15.13 25.66 -5.98
N ASP A 288 15.82 25.36 -4.91
CA ASP A 288 16.26 26.34 -3.90
C ASP A 288 17.77 26.32 -3.70
N THR A 289 18.29 27.32 -3.02
CA THR A 289 19.69 27.44 -2.61
C THR A 289 19.86 27.26 -1.10
N GLY A 290 18.99 26.46 -0.49
CA GLY A 290 18.98 26.18 0.94
C GLY A 290 20.05 25.19 1.39
N GLU A 291 19.83 24.61 2.55
CA GLU A 291 20.74 23.63 3.18
C GLU A 291 20.80 22.28 2.45
N GLY A 292 19.84 22.01 1.52
CA GLY A 292 19.70 20.73 0.84
C GLY A 292 18.98 19.68 1.67
N LEU A 293 19.06 18.43 1.24
CA LEU A 293 18.38 17.28 1.84
C LEU A 293 19.42 16.31 2.42
N ASP A 294 19.23 15.87 3.64
CA ASP A 294 19.95 14.69 4.16
C ASP A 294 19.32 13.39 3.62
N GLU A 295 19.96 12.26 3.88
CA GLU A 295 19.46 10.96 3.38
C GLU A 295 18.08 10.59 3.92
N GLU A 296 17.71 11.04 5.11
CA GLU A 296 16.39 10.79 5.68
C GLU A 296 15.33 11.68 5.04
N ALA A 297 15.64 12.96 4.85
CA ALA A 297 14.79 13.91 4.15
C ALA A 297 14.50 13.46 2.71
N GLU A 298 15.53 13.06 1.96
CA GLU A 298 15.36 12.59 0.58
C GLU A 298 14.39 11.43 0.47
N ARG A 299 14.41 10.51 1.44
CA ARG A 299 13.52 9.34 1.46
C ARG A 299 12.12 9.64 1.97
N ARG A 300 11.97 10.54 2.97
CA ARG A 300 10.76 10.67 3.77
C ARG A 300 10.03 12.00 3.65
N MET A 301 10.57 13.00 2.96
CA MET A 301 9.97 14.34 2.89
C MET A 301 8.54 14.35 2.32
N PHE A 302 8.14 13.33 1.58
CA PHE A 302 6.78 13.15 1.05
C PHE A 302 5.90 12.28 1.97
N ASP A 303 6.46 11.75 3.07
CA ASP A 303 5.66 11.02 4.05
C ASP A 303 4.78 12.00 4.83
N ARG A 304 3.64 11.52 5.25
CA ARG A 304 2.70 12.32 6.06
C ARG A 304 3.33 12.66 7.39
N PHE A 305 3.11 13.90 7.84
CA PHE A 305 3.56 14.40 9.15
C PHE A 305 5.08 14.43 9.33
N TRP A 306 5.84 14.07 8.30
CA TRP A 306 7.29 14.10 8.38
C TRP A 306 7.83 15.52 8.41
N ARG A 307 8.81 15.77 9.29
CA ARG A 307 9.47 17.07 9.49
C ARG A 307 10.93 16.84 9.82
N CYS A 308 11.83 17.57 9.18
CA CYS A 308 13.28 17.47 9.37
C CYS A 308 13.71 17.84 10.81
N ASP A 309 13.10 18.85 11.42
CA ASP A 309 13.35 19.27 12.80
C ASP A 309 12.05 19.74 13.47
N PRO A 310 11.47 18.92 14.38
CA PRO A 310 10.25 19.26 15.10
C PRO A 310 10.37 20.53 15.94
N ALA A 311 11.60 20.89 16.41
CA ALA A 311 11.83 21.99 17.32
C ALA A 311 11.98 23.35 16.60
N ARG A 312 12.46 23.37 15.36
CA ARG A 312 12.73 24.60 14.58
C ARG A 312 11.56 25.09 13.75
N SER A 313 10.62 24.22 13.38
CA SER A 313 9.53 24.59 12.48
C SER A 313 8.23 24.84 13.24
N GLN A 314 8.03 26.05 13.74
CA GLN A 314 6.77 26.48 14.40
C GLN A 314 5.58 26.61 13.42
N ARG A 315 5.75 26.48 12.09
CA ARG A 315 4.68 26.62 11.08
C ARG A 315 4.74 25.50 10.06
N GLY A 316 3.72 24.65 10.05
CA GLY A 316 3.44 23.65 9.02
C GLY A 316 3.25 22.24 9.57
N ALA A 317 2.14 21.66 9.18
CA ALA A 317 1.64 20.37 9.63
C ALA A 317 2.40 19.14 9.10
N GLY A 318 3.39 19.33 8.20
CA GLY A 318 4.04 18.21 7.51
C GLY A 318 3.14 17.50 6.50
N LEU A 319 2.03 18.15 6.08
CA LEU A 319 1.07 17.58 5.13
C LEU A 319 1.27 18.08 3.71
N GLY A 320 1.81 19.28 3.51
CA GLY A 320 1.86 19.94 2.20
C GLY A 320 2.57 19.12 1.12
N LEU A 321 3.72 18.50 1.42
CA LEU A 321 4.46 17.67 0.46
C LEU A 321 3.77 16.32 0.24
N ALA A 322 3.16 15.72 1.25
CA ALA A 322 2.35 14.50 1.10
C ALA A 322 1.11 14.74 0.22
N ILE A 323 0.43 15.88 0.40
CA ILE A 323 -0.67 16.31 -0.47
C ILE A 323 -0.17 16.54 -1.89
N ALA A 324 0.96 17.23 -2.07
CA ALA A 324 1.56 17.45 -3.38
C ALA A 324 1.82 16.13 -4.10
N ARG A 325 2.38 15.14 -3.40
CA ARG A 325 2.60 13.79 -3.94
C ARG A 325 1.28 13.14 -4.35
N GLY A 326 0.30 13.09 -3.47
CA GLY A 326 -0.99 12.45 -3.78
C GLY A 326 -1.72 13.13 -4.95
N LEU A 327 -1.67 14.45 -5.05
CA LEU A 327 -2.25 15.19 -6.16
C LEU A 327 -1.53 14.91 -7.48
N VAL A 328 -0.19 14.87 -7.50
CA VAL A 328 0.60 14.53 -8.69
C VAL A 328 0.34 13.09 -9.13
N GLU A 329 0.33 12.14 -8.20
CA GLU A 329 0.02 10.72 -8.48
C GLU A 329 -1.41 10.55 -9.02
N ALA A 330 -2.38 11.27 -8.49
CA ALA A 330 -3.76 11.27 -9.00
C ALA A 330 -3.88 11.82 -10.44
N HIS A 331 -2.95 12.69 -10.87
CA HIS A 331 -2.84 13.12 -12.27
C HIS A 331 -2.11 12.12 -13.18
N GLY A 332 -1.65 10.97 -12.64
CA GLY A 332 -0.83 10.01 -13.36
C GLY A 332 0.64 10.44 -13.53
N GLY A 333 1.07 11.42 -12.75
CA GLY A 333 2.43 11.93 -12.70
C GLY A 333 3.29 11.25 -11.63
N ARG A 334 4.50 11.75 -11.47
CA ARG A 334 5.47 11.34 -10.44
C ARG A 334 6.11 12.58 -9.83
N ILE A 335 6.39 12.55 -8.52
CA ILE A 335 7.14 13.57 -7.79
C ILE A 335 8.36 12.96 -7.12
N TRP A 336 9.48 13.68 -7.09
CA TRP A 336 10.72 13.27 -6.43
C TRP A 336 11.53 14.49 -6.02
N ALA A 337 12.51 14.27 -5.16
CA ALA A 337 13.44 15.28 -4.72
C ALA A 337 14.87 14.77 -4.80
N GLU A 338 15.81 15.69 -4.99
CA GLU A 338 17.24 15.40 -5.07
C GLU A 338 18.03 16.64 -4.60
N ASN A 339 19.26 16.44 -4.20
CA ASN A 339 20.16 17.54 -3.93
C ASN A 339 20.63 18.21 -5.22
N ARG A 340 20.65 19.55 -5.21
CA ARG A 340 21.13 20.34 -6.35
C ARG A 340 22.66 20.35 -6.38
N PRO A 341 23.30 20.18 -7.54
CA PRO A 341 24.73 20.45 -7.69
C PRO A 341 25.05 21.90 -7.33
N GLY A 342 25.86 22.09 -6.29
CA GLY A 342 26.22 23.45 -5.79
C GLY A 342 25.45 23.87 -4.54
N GLY A 343 24.63 23.01 -3.95
CA GLY A 343 23.88 23.25 -2.72
C GLY A 343 22.41 23.58 -2.95
N GLY A 344 21.59 23.26 -1.96
CA GLY A 344 20.15 23.38 -2.01
C GLY A 344 19.44 22.12 -2.49
N ALA A 345 18.11 22.15 -2.48
CA ALA A 345 17.27 21.08 -2.93
C ALA A 345 16.63 21.34 -4.30
N ARG A 346 16.24 20.28 -4.95
CA ARG A 346 15.47 20.27 -6.19
C ARG A 346 14.31 19.30 -6.03
N VAL A 347 13.10 19.82 -6.10
CA VAL A 347 11.88 19.01 -6.12
C VAL A 347 11.28 19.08 -7.52
N SER A 348 11.08 17.93 -8.13
CA SER A 348 10.55 17.82 -9.49
C SER A 348 9.28 16.97 -9.52
N PHE A 349 8.33 17.34 -10.37
CA PHE A 349 7.18 16.50 -10.68
C PHE A 349 6.87 16.51 -12.17
N THR A 350 6.17 15.46 -12.62
CA THR A 350 5.70 15.34 -14.01
C THR A 350 4.18 15.33 -14.07
N LEU A 351 3.64 15.85 -15.16
CA LEU A 351 2.23 15.73 -15.54
C LEU A 351 2.16 15.16 -16.96
N PRO A 352 1.15 14.35 -17.31
CA PRO A 352 0.96 13.85 -18.67
C PRO A 352 0.85 15.02 -19.67
N ALA A 353 1.57 14.93 -20.80
CA ALA A 353 1.43 15.90 -21.88
C ALA A 353 0.00 15.88 -22.45
N ALA A 354 -0.43 16.97 -23.07
CA ALA A 354 -1.76 17.14 -23.61
C ALA A 354 -1.95 16.44 -24.97
#